data_37e97d75b4767f84fb9dc86e6668bbf8
#
_entry.id   37e97d75b4767f84fb9dc86e6668bbf8
#
_cell.length_a   1.000
_cell.length_b   1.000
_cell.length_c   1.000
_cell.angle_alpha   90.00
_cell.angle_beta   90.00
_cell.angle_gamma   90.00
#
_symmetry.space_group_name_H-M   'P 1'
#
loop_
_entity.id
_entity.type
_entity.pdbx_description
1 polymer ?
#
loop_
_entity_poly.entity_id
_entity_poly.type
_entity_poly.pdbx_seq_one_letter_code
_entity_poly.pdbx_strand_id
1 'polypeptide(L)'
;MFPLLFLLLTQVPAVPGETTLVSFCKQGRASACEALKQANPQKAAEIARDLASLKLAEDAREASDAVAEESEPAPEPPDCKGQKHHVISRPIAKRLKGHATLDGVYKPRDSRFIAKAKDDESHCGYQEWHRRVDKEVIDWLNENPKATPEQFEKFLRAIYNRPELLKRFPHGF
;
A
#
# COMPACT_ATOMS: atom_id res chain seq x y z
N MET A 1 -50.38 2.30 -5.19
CA MET A 1 -49.41 1.19 -5.28
C MET A 1 -48.05 1.76 -4.87
N PHE A 2 -47.60 1.50 -3.64
CA PHE A 2 -46.27 1.92 -3.17
C PHE A 2 -45.29 0.76 -3.37
N PRO A 3 -44.08 0.97 -3.99
CA PRO A 3 -43.09 -0.08 -4.06
C PRO A 3 -42.41 -0.24 -2.70
N LEU A 4 -42.46 -1.44 -2.13
CA LEU A 4 -41.68 -1.86 -0.96
C LEU A 4 -40.20 -1.90 -1.35
N LEU A 5 -39.45 -0.97 -0.76
CA LEU A 5 -37.97 -0.95 -0.81
C LEU A 5 -37.44 -2.03 0.13
N PHE A 6 -37.02 -3.19 -0.40
CA PHE A 6 -36.32 -4.21 0.36
C PHE A 6 -34.91 -3.71 0.67
N LEU A 7 -34.69 -3.26 1.91
CA LEU A 7 -33.35 -3.07 2.49
C LEU A 7 -32.74 -4.46 2.72
N LEU A 8 -31.82 -4.88 1.85
CA LEU A 8 -30.94 -6.01 2.06
C LEU A 8 -29.93 -5.62 3.18
N LEU A 9 -30.26 -5.98 4.41
CA LEU A 9 -29.30 -5.99 5.52
C LEU A 9 -28.28 -7.11 5.25
N THR A 10 -27.09 -6.73 4.80
CA THR A 10 -25.92 -7.63 4.78
C THR A 10 -25.54 -7.98 6.20
N GLN A 11 -25.94 -9.15 6.66
CA GLN A 11 -25.52 -9.70 7.94
C GLN A 11 -24.05 -10.12 7.83
N VAL A 12 -23.17 -9.36 8.50
CA VAL A 12 -21.78 -9.78 8.72
C VAL A 12 -21.81 -10.97 9.69
N PRO A 13 -21.13 -12.10 9.38
CA PRO A 13 -21.12 -13.25 10.27
C PRO A 13 -20.49 -12.87 11.62
N ALA A 14 -21.28 -12.94 12.69
CA ALA A 14 -20.80 -12.73 14.04
C ALA A 14 -20.01 -13.97 14.50
N VAL A 15 -18.81 -13.77 15.01
CA VAL A 15 -18.05 -14.83 15.69
C VAL A 15 -18.83 -15.26 16.93
N PRO A 16 -19.04 -16.57 17.18
CA PRO A 16 -19.79 -17.03 18.34
C PRO A 16 -19.16 -16.50 19.64
N GLY A 17 -19.93 -15.70 20.41
CA GLY A 17 -19.51 -15.16 21.70
C GLY A 17 -19.08 -13.68 21.71
N GLU A 18 -18.93 -13.01 20.56
CA GLU A 18 -18.65 -11.57 20.52
C GLU A 18 -19.91 -10.74 20.21
N THR A 19 -20.08 -9.65 20.96
CA THR A 19 -21.16 -8.69 20.63
C THR A 19 -20.78 -7.89 19.38
N THR A 20 -21.76 -7.46 18.61
CA THR A 20 -21.58 -6.65 17.40
C THR A 20 -20.75 -5.39 17.65
N LEU A 21 -20.89 -4.75 18.83
CA LEU A 21 -20.10 -3.59 19.23
C LEU A 21 -18.60 -3.92 19.38
N VAL A 22 -18.28 -5.07 19.97
CA VAL A 22 -16.88 -5.53 20.10
C VAL A 22 -16.25 -5.76 18.73
N SER A 23 -16.95 -6.45 17.84
CA SER A 23 -16.47 -6.71 16.49
C SER A 23 -16.20 -5.42 15.69
N PHE A 24 -17.12 -4.46 15.74
CA PHE A 24 -16.96 -3.18 15.04
C PHE A 24 -15.86 -2.29 15.66
N CYS A 25 -15.68 -2.32 16.99
CA CYS A 25 -14.59 -1.60 17.64
C CYS A 25 -13.23 -2.19 17.23
N LYS A 26 -13.07 -3.51 17.17
CA LYS A 26 -11.87 -4.20 16.67
C LYS A 26 -11.56 -3.84 15.21
N GLN A 27 -12.56 -3.52 14.40
CA GLN A 27 -12.40 -3.03 13.02
C GLN A 27 -12.06 -1.53 12.93
N GLY A 28 -11.80 -0.85 14.07
CA GLY A 28 -11.42 0.56 14.12
C GLY A 28 -12.58 1.55 13.93
N ARG A 29 -13.85 1.12 14.05
CA ARG A 29 -15.00 2.03 13.96
C ARG A 29 -15.14 2.84 15.24
N ALA A 30 -14.77 4.12 15.19
CA ALA A 30 -14.75 5.01 16.36
C ALA A 30 -16.06 5.05 17.13
N SER A 31 -17.22 5.15 16.45
CA SER A 31 -18.55 5.17 17.08
C SER A 31 -18.86 3.90 17.86
N ALA A 32 -18.41 2.74 17.37
CA ALA A 32 -18.60 1.46 18.05
C ALA A 32 -17.69 1.34 19.29
N CYS A 33 -16.47 1.89 19.23
CA CYS A 33 -15.56 1.93 20.36
C CYS A 33 -16.07 2.87 21.47
N GLU A 34 -16.65 4.02 21.10
CA GLU A 34 -17.29 4.93 22.05
C GLU A 34 -18.51 4.28 22.73
N ALA A 35 -19.38 3.63 21.97
CA ALA A 35 -20.52 2.91 22.53
C ALA A 35 -20.07 1.74 23.43
N LEU A 36 -19.01 1.02 23.05
CA LEU A 36 -18.43 -0.06 23.85
C LEU A 36 -17.81 0.48 25.14
N LYS A 37 -17.16 1.65 25.11
CA LYS A 37 -16.59 2.30 26.29
C LYS A 37 -17.65 2.65 27.33
N GLN A 38 -18.85 3.03 26.88
CA GLN A 38 -20.00 3.29 27.78
C GLN A 38 -20.60 1.99 28.31
N ALA A 39 -20.72 0.95 27.47
CA ALA A 39 -21.36 -0.32 27.83
C ALA A 39 -20.44 -1.25 28.63
N ASN A 40 -19.15 -1.31 28.28
CA ASN A 40 -18.15 -2.14 28.93
C ASN A 40 -16.75 -1.49 28.83
N PRO A 41 -16.38 -0.60 29.78
CA PRO A 41 -15.14 0.15 29.77
C PRO A 41 -13.89 -0.74 29.84
N GLN A 42 -13.97 -1.87 30.53
CA GLN A 42 -12.84 -2.81 30.64
C GLN A 42 -12.52 -3.46 29.28
N LYS A 43 -13.56 -3.92 28.56
CA LYS A 43 -13.39 -4.53 27.24
C LYS A 43 -12.95 -3.51 26.19
N ALA A 44 -13.45 -2.28 26.27
CA ALA A 44 -12.98 -1.20 25.39
C ALA A 44 -11.50 -0.88 25.62
N ALA A 45 -11.02 -0.86 26.87
CA ALA A 45 -9.62 -0.63 27.21
C ALA A 45 -8.70 -1.78 26.77
N GLU A 46 -9.17 -3.02 26.81
CA GLU A 46 -8.46 -4.19 26.28
C GLU A 46 -8.25 -4.05 24.77
N ILE A 47 -9.32 -3.81 24.01
CA ILE A 47 -9.25 -3.64 22.54
C ILE A 47 -8.38 -2.45 22.15
N ALA A 48 -8.47 -1.34 22.87
CA ALA A 48 -7.61 -0.17 22.62
C ALA A 48 -6.13 -0.49 22.81
N ARG A 49 -5.76 -1.31 23.80
CA ARG A 49 -4.39 -1.79 24.00
C ARG A 49 -3.94 -2.73 22.88
N ASP A 50 -4.80 -3.64 22.45
CA ASP A 50 -4.48 -4.57 21.36
C ASP A 50 -4.27 -3.82 20.04
N LEU A 51 -5.12 -2.84 19.72
CA LEU A 51 -4.96 -1.99 18.55
C LEU A 51 -3.69 -1.12 18.61
N ALA A 52 -3.36 -0.58 19.79
CA ALA A 52 -2.13 0.18 19.98
C ALA A 52 -0.87 -0.70 19.83
N SER A 53 -0.90 -1.95 20.32
CA SER A 53 0.21 -2.90 20.18
C SER A 53 0.39 -3.35 18.73
N LEU A 54 -0.70 -3.54 17.98
CA LEU A 54 -0.65 -3.86 16.55
C LEU A 54 -0.06 -2.69 15.75
N LYS A 55 -0.45 -1.46 16.06
CA LYS A 55 0.09 -0.27 15.42
C LYS A 55 1.57 -0.06 15.72
N LEU A 56 1.98 -0.27 16.99
CA LEU A 56 3.40 -0.25 17.39
C LEU A 56 4.22 -1.35 16.68
N ALA A 57 3.62 -2.53 16.44
CA ALA A 57 4.28 -3.61 15.72
C ALA A 57 4.35 -3.34 14.19
N GLU A 58 3.37 -2.64 13.63
CA GLU A 58 3.41 -2.13 12.26
C GLU A 58 4.47 -1.04 12.09
N ASP A 59 4.46 -0.03 12.98
CA ASP A 59 5.44 1.06 12.99
C ASP A 59 6.87 0.52 13.23
N ALA A 60 7.04 -0.51 14.08
CA ALA A 60 8.33 -1.17 14.30
C ALA A 60 8.78 -2.02 13.10
N ARG A 61 7.85 -2.61 12.33
CA ARG A 61 8.17 -3.31 11.07
C ARG A 61 8.55 -2.33 9.97
N GLU A 62 7.83 -1.20 9.85
CA GLU A 62 8.22 -0.13 8.93
C GLU A 62 9.57 0.49 9.30
N ALA A 63 9.84 0.68 10.60
CA ALA A 63 11.14 1.15 11.09
C ALA A 63 12.25 0.11 10.90
N SER A 64 11.99 -1.19 11.07
CA SER A 64 13.00 -2.24 10.85
C SER A 64 13.31 -2.46 9.36
N ASP A 65 12.33 -2.31 8.48
CA ASP A 65 12.57 -2.32 7.03
C ASP A 65 13.36 -1.07 6.58
N ALA A 66 13.23 0.05 7.32
CA ALA A 66 14.03 1.27 7.10
C ALA A 66 15.44 1.18 7.71
N VAL A 67 15.62 0.47 8.84
CA VAL A 67 16.90 0.36 9.57
C VAL A 67 17.78 -0.78 9.04
N ALA A 68 17.22 -1.75 8.33
CA ALA A 68 18.00 -2.81 7.69
C ALA A 68 18.87 -2.32 6.50
N GLU A 69 18.75 -1.03 6.11
CA GLU A 69 19.61 -0.39 5.12
C GLU A 69 20.69 0.54 5.75
N GLU A 70 20.79 0.66 7.08
CA GLU A 70 21.62 1.68 7.72
C GLU A 70 22.53 1.15 8.84
N SER A 71 23.36 0.11 8.56
CA SER A 71 24.48 -0.22 9.44
C SER A 71 25.64 -0.92 8.75
N GLU A 72 26.24 -0.21 7.80
CA GLU A 72 27.65 -0.35 7.45
C GLU A 72 28.24 1.06 7.31
N PRO A 73 29.55 1.30 7.64
CA PRO A 73 30.20 2.60 7.43
C PRO A 73 30.03 2.96 5.96
N ALA A 74 29.46 4.14 5.72
CA ALA A 74 29.01 4.60 4.42
C ALA A 74 30.07 4.30 3.34
N PRO A 75 29.81 3.34 2.43
CA PRO A 75 30.60 3.25 1.23
C PRO A 75 30.45 4.57 0.47
N GLU A 76 31.48 4.98 -0.27
CA GLU A 76 31.39 6.12 -1.19
C GLU A 76 30.04 6.10 -1.88
N PRO A 77 29.33 7.26 -2.00
CA PRO A 77 28.02 7.28 -2.57
C PRO A 77 28.07 6.61 -3.94
N PRO A 78 27.26 5.57 -4.18
CA PRO A 78 27.35 4.82 -5.41
C PRO A 78 27.13 5.76 -6.58
N ASP A 79 27.92 5.62 -7.65
CA ASP A 79 27.66 6.33 -8.91
C ASP A 79 26.30 5.90 -9.41
N CYS A 80 25.28 6.70 -9.13
CA CYS A 80 23.90 6.43 -9.47
C CYS A 80 23.51 6.93 -10.87
N LYS A 81 24.45 7.54 -11.59
CA LYS A 81 24.21 8.02 -12.95
C LYS A 81 23.89 6.83 -13.88
N GLY A 82 22.75 6.93 -14.55
CA GLY A 82 22.28 5.86 -15.43
C GLY A 82 21.78 4.62 -14.69
N GLN A 83 21.58 4.70 -13.36
CA GLN A 83 21.03 3.61 -12.57
C GLN A 83 19.67 3.15 -13.12
N LYS A 84 19.48 1.85 -13.15
CA LYS A 84 18.22 1.24 -13.58
C LYS A 84 17.19 1.32 -12.46
N HIS A 85 16.14 2.04 -12.70
CA HIS A 85 14.97 2.08 -11.82
C HIS A 85 13.95 1.02 -12.27
N HIS A 86 13.56 0.15 -11.35
CA HIS A 86 12.53 -0.86 -11.60
C HIS A 86 11.15 -0.28 -11.30
N VAL A 87 10.36 -0.03 -12.36
CA VAL A 87 9.00 0.53 -12.27
C VAL A 87 8.07 -0.37 -11.44
N ILE A 88 8.22 -1.69 -11.55
CA ILE A 88 7.54 -2.65 -10.68
C ILE A 88 8.39 -2.85 -9.43
N SER A 89 8.21 -1.97 -8.46
CA SER A 89 8.86 -2.03 -7.15
C SER A 89 8.43 -3.24 -6.33
N ARG A 90 9.13 -3.55 -5.24
CA ARG A 90 8.73 -4.63 -4.33
C ARG A 90 7.33 -4.39 -3.69
N PRO A 91 6.98 -3.18 -3.21
CA PRO A 91 5.64 -2.88 -2.72
C PRO A 91 4.55 -3.10 -3.77
N ILE A 92 4.75 -2.61 -5.00
CA ILE A 92 3.81 -2.81 -6.10
C ILE A 92 3.65 -4.30 -6.42
N ALA A 93 4.76 -5.05 -6.53
CA ALA A 93 4.71 -6.48 -6.79
C ALA A 93 4.00 -7.26 -5.67
N LYS A 94 4.18 -6.86 -4.41
CA LYS A 94 3.45 -7.43 -3.27
C LYS A 94 1.94 -7.20 -3.41
N ARG A 95 1.52 -6.00 -3.86
CA ARG A 95 0.09 -5.71 -4.07
C ARG A 95 -0.50 -6.42 -5.28
N LEU A 96 0.29 -6.61 -6.35
CA LEU A 96 -0.12 -7.38 -7.53
C LEU A 96 -0.38 -8.85 -7.20
N LYS A 97 0.34 -9.41 -6.22
CA LYS A 97 0.10 -10.75 -5.72
C LYS A 97 -1.29 -10.84 -5.09
N GLY A 98 -2.12 -11.70 -5.63
CA GLY A 98 -3.54 -11.84 -5.25
C GLY A 98 -4.48 -10.84 -5.92
N HIS A 99 -4.02 -10.02 -6.88
CA HIS A 99 -4.92 -9.22 -7.74
C HIS A 99 -5.65 -10.13 -8.73
N ALA A 100 -6.95 -9.93 -8.89
CA ALA A 100 -7.83 -10.87 -9.61
C ALA A 100 -7.38 -11.19 -11.06
N THR A 101 -6.72 -10.26 -11.74
CA THR A 101 -6.36 -10.38 -13.16
C THR A 101 -4.86 -10.19 -13.42
N LEU A 102 -4.10 -9.66 -12.46
CA LEU A 102 -2.69 -9.32 -12.64
C LEU A 102 -1.75 -10.21 -11.82
N ASP A 103 -2.29 -11.12 -11.00
CA ASP A 103 -1.48 -12.06 -10.23
C ASP A 103 -0.64 -12.94 -11.15
N GLY A 104 0.64 -13.04 -10.85
CA GLY A 104 1.59 -13.83 -11.66
C GLY A 104 2.00 -13.23 -13.01
N VAL A 105 1.35 -12.12 -13.47
CA VAL A 105 1.69 -11.46 -14.74
C VAL A 105 2.99 -10.67 -14.65
N TYR A 106 3.24 -10.04 -13.50
CA TYR A 106 4.40 -9.19 -13.25
C TYR A 106 5.25 -9.74 -12.11
N LYS A 107 6.57 -9.64 -12.28
CA LYS A 107 7.55 -10.06 -11.26
C LYS A 107 8.11 -8.84 -10.52
N PRO A 108 8.53 -8.99 -9.25
CA PRO A 108 9.32 -7.96 -8.59
C PRO A 108 10.56 -7.62 -9.43
N ARG A 109 10.81 -6.34 -9.65
CA ARG A 109 11.92 -5.87 -10.49
C ARG A 109 11.89 -6.45 -11.90
N ASP A 110 10.72 -6.56 -12.50
CA ASP A 110 10.53 -7.08 -13.85
C ASP A 110 11.38 -6.30 -14.86
N SER A 111 12.24 -7.00 -15.60
CA SER A 111 13.18 -6.39 -16.53
C SER A 111 12.51 -5.71 -17.73
N ARG A 112 11.24 -5.98 -17.98
CA ARG A 112 10.45 -5.30 -19.02
C ARG A 112 10.10 -3.87 -18.66
N PHE A 113 10.15 -3.53 -17.35
CA PHE A 113 9.71 -2.26 -16.78
C PHE A 113 10.88 -1.57 -16.08
N ILE A 114 11.81 -1.04 -16.88
CA ILE A 114 13.02 -0.36 -16.40
C ILE A 114 13.08 1.04 -16.98
N ALA A 115 13.15 2.04 -16.11
CA ALA A 115 13.50 3.41 -16.46
C ALA A 115 14.96 3.68 -16.13
N LYS A 116 15.67 4.41 -16.97
CA LYS A 116 17.08 4.76 -16.77
C LYS A 116 17.21 6.16 -16.21
N ALA A 117 17.80 6.29 -15.04
CA ALA A 117 18.01 7.57 -14.40
C ALA A 117 18.98 8.46 -15.17
N LYS A 118 18.70 9.76 -15.17
CA LYS A 118 19.55 10.78 -15.80
C LYS A 118 20.84 11.00 -15.00
N ASP A 119 20.71 11.09 -13.68
CA ASP A 119 21.76 11.45 -12.73
C ASP A 119 21.46 10.84 -11.35
N ASP A 120 22.37 11.05 -10.39
CA ASP A 120 22.28 10.55 -9.01
C ASP A 120 21.09 11.14 -8.26
N GLU A 121 20.80 12.43 -8.46
CA GLU A 121 19.67 13.11 -7.83
C GLU A 121 18.34 12.53 -8.33
N SER A 122 18.32 12.05 -9.56
CA SER A 122 17.14 11.43 -10.15
C SER A 122 16.82 10.07 -9.53
N HIS A 123 17.83 9.27 -9.21
CA HIS A 123 17.64 7.95 -8.60
C HIS A 123 18.92 7.49 -7.89
N CYS A 124 18.95 7.67 -6.58
CA CYS A 124 19.94 7.06 -5.72
C CYS A 124 19.26 6.65 -4.39
N GLY A 125 19.14 5.35 -4.16
CA GLY A 125 18.40 4.82 -3.02
C GLY A 125 16.87 4.97 -3.14
N TYR A 126 16.17 4.73 -2.04
CA TYR A 126 14.70 4.80 -1.98
C TYR A 126 14.23 6.18 -1.51
N GLN A 127 14.03 7.08 -2.46
CA GLN A 127 13.68 8.48 -2.23
C GLN A 127 12.17 8.67 -2.00
N GLU A 128 11.76 9.85 -1.47
CA GLU A 128 10.36 10.15 -1.18
C GLU A 128 9.44 10.06 -2.41
N TRP A 129 9.93 10.45 -3.59
CA TRP A 129 9.15 10.34 -4.81
C TRP A 129 8.80 8.89 -5.18
N HIS A 130 9.66 7.88 -4.84
CA HIS A 130 9.34 6.47 -5.00
C HIS A 130 8.13 6.08 -4.16
N ARG A 131 8.11 6.50 -2.88
CA ARG A 131 7.01 6.20 -1.97
C ARG A 131 5.70 6.77 -2.48
N ARG A 132 5.72 7.99 -3.05
CA ARG A 132 4.53 8.61 -3.65
C ARG A 132 4.04 7.85 -4.87
N VAL A 133 4.94 7.45 -5.76
CA VAL A 133 4.59 6.65 -6.95
C VAL A 133 4.08 5.27 -6.53
N ASP A 134 4.77 4.59 -5.63
CA ASP A 134 4.34 3.29 -5.13
C ASP A 134 2.94 3.36 -4.51
N LYS A 135 2.70 4.37 -3.67
CA LYS A 135 1.39 4.59 -3.06
C LYS A 135 0.30 4.81 -4.12
N GLU A 136 0.55 5.69 -5.08
CA GLU A 136 -0.41 5.99 -6.15
C GLU A 136 -0.76 4.74 -6.97
N VAL A 137 0.24 3.92 -7.30
CA VAL A 137 0.04 2.67 -8.04
C VAL A 137 -0.75 1.66 -7.20
N ILE A 138 -0.45 1.55 -5.90
CA ILE A 138 -1.16 0.65 -4.98
C ILE A 138 -2.62 1.10 -4.80
N ASP A 139 -2.86 2.40 -4.63
CA ASP A 139 -4.21 2.95 -4.52
C ASP A 139 -5.02 2.66 -5.79
N TRP A 140 -4.42 2.91 -6.97
CA TRP A 140 -5.06 2.59 -8.24
C TRP A 140 -5.39 1.09 -8.38
N LEU A 141 -4.50 0.19 -7.98
CA LEU A 141 -4.76 -1.26 -7.98
C LEU A 141 -5.90 -1.66 -7.02
N ASN A 142 -6.07 -0.94 -5.92
CA ASN A 142 -7.17 -1.16 -4.98
C ASN A 142 -8.52 -0.72 -5.58
N GLU A 143 -8.51 0.40 -6.31
CA GLU A 143 -9.69 0.96 -6.97
C GLU A 143 -10.09 0.20 -8.24
N ASN A 144 -9.13 -0.52 -8.85
CA ASN A 144 -9.31 -1.24 -10.10
C ASN A 144 -9.06 -2.75 -9.97
N PRO A 145 -9.83 -3.49 -9.14
CA PRO A 145 -9.55 -4.89 -8.82
C PRO A 145 -9.69 -5.86 -10.00
N LYS A 146 -10.22 -5.40 -11.13
CA LYS A 146 -10.40 -6.17 -12.37
C LYS A 146 -9.64 -5.55 -13.55
N ALA A 147 -8.66 -4.69 -13.29
CA ALA A 147 -7.87 -4.07 -14.35
C ALA A 147 -7.14 -5.11 -15.20
N THR A 148 -7.12 -4.89 -16.51
CA THR A 148 -6.33 -5.73 -17.42
C THR A 148 -4.86 -5.33 -17.41
N PRO A 149 -3.93 -6.20 -17.88
CA PRO A 149 -2.52 -5.84 -18.04
C PRO A 149 -2.32 -4.54 -18.85
N GLU A 150 -3.07 -4.38 -19.95
CA GLU A 150 -2.98 -3.18 -20.80
C GLU A 150 -3.40 -1.91 -20.06
N GLN A 151 -4.43 -1.99 -19.22
CA GLN A 151 -4.90 -0.86 -18.41
C GLN A 151 -3.85 -0.49 -17.37
N PHE A 152 -3.26 -1.48 -16.71
CA PHE A 152 -2.22 -1.27 -15.72
C PHE A 152 -0.94 -0.67 -16.35
N GLU A 153 -0.47 -1.22 -17.47
CA GLU A 153 0.70 -0.68 -18.18
C GLU A 153 0.46 0.74 -18.69
N LYS A 154 -0.73 1.01 -19.24
CA LYS A 154 -1.11 2.36 -19.66
C LYS A 154 -1.09 3.34 -18.48
N PHE A 155 -1.56 2.92 -17.33
CA PHE A 155 -1.53 3.74 -16.11
C PHE A 155 -0.08 4.02 -15.66
N LEU A 156 0.78 3.00 -15.61
CA LEU A 156 2.19 3.19 -15.28
C LEU A 156 2.89 4.15 -16.27
N ARG A 157 2.66 3.98 -17.58
CA ARG A 157 3.22 4.91 -18.59
C ARG A 157 2.70 6.33 -18.40
N ALA A 158 1.44 6.52 -18.04
CA ALA A 158 0.89 7.83 -17.76
C ALA A 158 1.59 8.52 -16.58
N ILE A 159 1.92 7.78 -15.52
CA ILE A 159 2.71 8.30 -14.39
C ILE A 159 4.12 8.70 -14.85
N TYR A 160 4.85 7.80 -15.53
CA TYR A 160 6.24 8.03 -15.91
C TYR A 160 6.40 9.03 -17.06
N ASN A 161 5.34 9.38 -17.77
CA ASN A 161 5.30 10.47 -18.77
C ASN A 161 4.97 11.85 -18.17
N ARG A 162 4.79 11.95 -16.85
CA ARG A 162 4.62 13.26 -16.20
C ARG A 162 5.91 14.07 -16.24
N PRO A 163 5.82 15.40 -16.37
CA PRO A 163 7.01 16.26 -16.49
C PRO A 163 8.03 16.08 -15.36
N GLU A 164 7.57 15.85 -14.13
CA GLU A 164 8.44 15.64 -12.97
C GLU A 164 9.20 14.32 -13.04
N LEU A 165 8.62 13.25 -13.61
CA LEU A 165 9.29 11.97 -13.78
C LEU A 165 10.14 11.93 -15.06
N LEU A 166 9.73 12.60 -16.13
CA LEU A 166 10.56 12.76 -17.33
C LEU A 166 11.84 13.54 -17.07
N LYS A 167 11.85 14.49 -16.10
CA LYS A 167 13.08 15.14 -15.64
C LYS A 167 14.08 14.15 -15.04
N ARG A 168 13.60 13.08 -14.40
CA ARG A 168 14.39 12.02 -13.78
C ARG A 168 14.74 10.91 -14.76
N PHE A 169 13.80 10.52 -15.57
CA PHE A 169 13.83 9.43 -16.54
C PHE A 169 13.45 9.94 -17.93
N PRO A 170 14.36 10.62 -18.65
CA PRO A 170 14.02 11.35 -19.87
C PRO A 170 13.49 10.47 -21.01
N HIS A 171 13.73 9.16 -20.92
CA HIS A 171 13.26 8.19 -21.91
C HIS A 171 12.05 7.37 -21.44
N GLY A 172 11.47 7.72 -20.26
CA GLY A 172 10.42 6.95 -19.64
C GLY A 172 10.87 5.50 -19.37
N PHE A 173 9.96 4.52 -19.65
CA PHE A 173 10.26 3.09 -19.62
C PHE A 173 9.51 2.35 -20.72
#